data_9fa7b4a5da16bb5505c3523f0b2e1c4a
#
_entry.id   9fa7b4a5da16bb5505c3523f0b2e1c4a
#
_cell.length_a   1.000
_cell.length_b   1.000
_cell.length_c   1.000
_cell.angle_alpha   90.00
_cell.angle_beta   90.00
_cell.angle_gamma   90.00
#
_symmetry.space_group_name_H-M   'P 1'
#
loop_
_entity.id
_entity.type
_entity.pdbx_description
1 polymer ?
#
loop_
_entity_poly.entity_id
_entity_poly.type
_entity_poly.pdbx_seq_one_letter_code
_entity_poly.pdbx_strand_id
1 'polypeptide(L)'
;MKRSAKQLLWSELFDLEASGLVEVYFGDASGFWQTPVVARAWQFANEEIRIVPKRGGRLAVFGFLSKANVARTWTSKKSIKTRFVVDCIDEWVPERLGKPRVLVLDNAQVNRSRLMQSKREAWEEKNLYVFYLPTYSPHLNLIETLWRQMKYLWLKPEDYISFERLTEAVKKILDGIGSQYKIKFKDRVFI
;
A
#
# COMPACT_ATOMS: atom_id res chain seq x y z
N MET A 1 24.33 18.50 12.14
CA MET A 1 23.33 17.53 12.66
C MET A 1 23.74 16.12 12.24
N LYS A 2 24.09 15.23 13.18
CA LYS A 2 24.47 13.84 12.80
C LYS A 2 23.21 13.08 12.36
N ARG A 3 23.17 12.62 11.11
CA ARG A 3 22.10 11.70 10.63
C ARG A 3 22.10 10.43 11.48
N SER A 4 20.92 9.93 11.87
CA SER A 4 20.85 8.66 12.57
C SER A 4 21.27 7.51 11.64
N ALA A 5 21.82 6.42 12.19
CA ALA A 5 22.22 5.25 11.40
C ALA A 5 21.07 4.75 10.49
N LYS A 6 19.81 4.88 10.94
CA LYS A 6 18.63 4.56 10.14
C LYS A 6 18.41 5.49 8.95
N GLN A 7 18.66 6.79 9.10
CA GLN A 7 18.54 7.75 7.99
C GLN A 7 19.62 7.50 6.92
N LEU A 8 20.82 7.10 7.32
CA LEU A 8 21.87 6.69 6.39
C LEU A 8 21.44 5.45 5.58
N LEU A 9 20.91 4.43 6.25
CA LEU A 9 20.45 3.21 5.60
C LEU A 9 19.35 3.47 4.55
N TRP A 10 18.43 4.40 4.83
CA TRP A 10 17.39 4.79 3.89
C TRP A 10 17.95 5.56 2.68
N SER A 11 18.91 6.49 2.89
CA SER A 11 19.53 7.19 1.78
C SER A 11 20.27 6.22 0.86
N GLU A 12 21.03 5.28 1.42
CA GLU A 12 21.74 4.25 0.64
C GLU A 12 20.77 3.37 -0.16
N LEU A 13 19.65 2.96 0.42
CA LEU A 13 18.64 2.16 -0.29
C LEU A 13 18.07 2.91 -1.50
N PHE A 14 17.79 4.21 -1.36
CA PHE A 14 17.29 5.01 -2.47
C PHE A 14 18.36 5.35 -3.51
N ASP A 15 19.61 5.47 -3.12
CA ASP A 15 20.73 5.62 -4.06
C ASP A 15 20.91 4.34 -4.89
N LEU A 16 20.75 3.17 -4.29
CA LEU A 16 20.75 1.88 -4.98
C LEU A 16 19.54 1.72 -5.91
N GLU A 17 18.36 2.18 -5.50
CA GLU A 17 17.17 2.21 -6.36
C GLU A 17 17.37 3.15 -7.55
N ALA A 18 17.88 4.37 -7.31
CA ALA A 18 18.13 5.38 -8.35
C ALA A 18 19.17 4.92 -9.37
N SER A 19 20.19 4.18 -8.92
CA SER A 19 21.20 3.56 -9.81
C SER A 19 20.68 2.30 -10.52
N GLY A 20 19.45 1.88 -10.25
CA GLY A 20 18.82 0.72 -10.87
C GLY A 20 19.33 -0.62 -10.39
N LEU A 21 20.12 -0.67 -9.31
CA LEU A 21 20.68 -1.91 -8.75
C LEU A 21 19.66 -2.73 -7.95
N VAL A 22 18.65 -2.08 -7.37
CA VAL A 22 17.56 -2.73 -6.63
C VAL A 22 16.21 -2.18 -7.06
N GLU A 23 15.14 -2.93 -6.78
CA GLU A 23 13.76 -2.46 -6.87
C GLU A 23 13.21 -2.28 -5.46
N VAL A 24 12.59 -1.13 -5.17
CA VAL A 24 12.00 -0.86 -3.85
C VAL A 24 10.49 -0.78 -3.96
N TYR A 25 9.82 -1.58 -3.14
CA TYR A 25 8.37 -1.61 -3.01
C TYR A 25 7.96 -1.36 -1.57
N PHE A 26 6.87 -0.63 -1.41
CA PHE A 26 6.26 -0.34 -0.12
C PHE A 26 4.97 -1.13 0.01
N GLY A 27 4.82 -1.87 1.09
CA GLY A 27 3.68 -2.75 1.32
C GLY A 27 2.86 -2.32 2.54
N ASP A 28 1.54 -2.42 2.41
CA ASP A 28 0.59 -2.16 3.48
C ASP A 28 -0.80 -2.69 3.16
N ALA A 29 -1.66 -2.75 4.19
CA ALA A 29 -3.06 -3.13 4.07
C ALA A 29 -3.98 -1.95 4.34
N SER A 30 -5.02 -1.80 3.52
CA SER A 30 -6.05 -0.79 3.74
C SER A 30 -7.45 -1.39 3.70
N GLY A 31 -8.36 -0.81 4.49
CA GLY A 31 -9.79 -1.16 4.45
C GLY A 31 -10.60 -0.11 3.71
N PHE A 32 -11.55 -0.59 2.92
CA PHE A 32 -12.56 0.23 2.26
C PHE A 32 -13.93 -0.21 2.76
N TRP A 33 -14.64 0.70 3.39
CA TRP A 33 -15.98 0.48 3.93
C TRP A 33 -16.99 1.20 3.07
N GLN A 34 -18.23 0.72 3.05
CA GLN A 34 -19.34 1.37 2.33
C GLN A 34 -19.66 2.76 2.89
N THR A 35 -19.17 3.10 4.08
CA THR A 35 -19.26 4.47 4.59
C THR A 35 -18.10 5.29 4.02
N PRO A 36 -18.37 6.30 3.19
CA PRO A 36 -17.29 7.09 2.58
C PRO A 36 -16.55 7.89 3.64
N VAL A 37 -15.24 8.04 3.43
CA VAL A 37 -14.42 8.97 4.19
C VAL A 37 -14.56 10.34 3.52
N VAL A 38 -15.66 11.06 3.81
CA VAL A 38 -15.89 12.40 3.27
C VAL A 38 -15.16 13.41 4.14
N ALA A 39 -14.03 13.89 3.68
CA ALA A 39 -13.30 14.92 4.40
C ALA A 39 -14.00 16.29 4.30
N ARG A 40 -14.41 16.71 3.10
CA ARG A 40 -15.20 17.93 2.79
C ARG A 40 -15.73 17.80 1.37
N ALA A 41 -16.97 18.21 1.12
CA ALA A 41 -17.53 18.39 -0.22
C ALA A 41 -18.03 19.82 -0.34
N TRP A 42 -17.83 20.41 -1.52
CA TRP A 42 -18.52 21.64 -1.89
C TRP A 42 -19.94 21.25 -2.32
N GLN A 43 -20.94 21.91 -1.78
CA GLN A 43 -22.33 21.78 -2.23
C GLN A 43 -22.88 23.16 -2.51
N PHE A 44 -23.82 23.27 -3.44
CA PHE A 44 -24.54 24.51 -3.67
C PHE A 44 -25.48 24.83 -2.47
N ALA A 45 -25.72 26.09 -2.22
CA ALA A 45 -26.69 26.48 -1.23
C ALA A 45 -28.05 25.83 -1.61
N ASN A 46 -28.65 25.11 -0.66
CA ASN A 46 -29.88 24.34 -0.82
C ASN A 46 -29.76 22.94 -1.45
N GLU A 47 -28.60 22.44 -1.73
CA GLU A 47 -28.38 21.01 -2.02
C GLU A 47 -28.01 20.27 -0.74
N GLU A 48 -28.74 19.20 -0.43
CA GLU A 48 -28.39 18.30 0.68
C GLU A 48 -27.91 16.96 0.11
N ILE A 49 -26.59 16.73 0.09
CA ILE A 49 -26.02 15.43 -0.26
C ILE A 49 -26.11 14.53 0.96
N ARG A 50 -27.17 13.75 1.06
CA ARG A 50 -27.35 12.77 2.13
C ARG A 50 -26.58 11.49 1.80
N ILE A 51 -25.46 11.30 2.44
CA ILE A 51 -24.76 10.01 2.47
C ILE A 51 -25.33 9.24 3.65
N VAL A 52 -26.26 8.33 3.39
CA VAL A 52 -26.82 7.46 4.44
C VAL A 52 -25.77 6.41 4.78
N PRO A 53 -25.19 6.40 6.00
CA PRO A 53 -24.26 5.37 6.42
C PRO A 53 -25.01 4.02 6.45
N LYS A 54 -24.80 3.18 5.46
CA LYS A 54 -25.23 1.79 5.54
C LYS A 54 -24.19 0.98 6.29
N ARG A 55 -24.60 0.13 7.21
CA ARG A 55 -23.74 -0.93 7.75
C ARG A 55 -23.45 -1.90 6.61
N GLY A 56 -22.45 -1.57 5.80
CA GLY A 56 -22.07 -2.31 4.62
C GLY A 56 -20.84 -3.16 4.89
N GLY A 57 -20.50 -4.00 3.92
CA GLY A 57 -19.32 -4.84 3.94
C GLY A 57 -18.02 -4.03 4.00
N ARG A 58 -16.93 -4.71 4.36
CA ARG A 58 -15.57 -4.20 4.30
C ARG A 58 -14.81 -4.95 3.23
N LEU A 59 -14.20 -4.22 2.31
CA LEU A 59 -13.18 -4.76 1.42
C LEU A 59 -11.81 -4.42 2.00
N ALA A 60 -11.02 -5.43 2.32
CA ALA A 60 -9.63 -5.27 2.69
C ALA A 60 -8.76 -5.43 1.44
N VAL A 61 -7.81 -4.54 1.27
CA VAL A 61 -6.80 -4.58 0.19
C VAL A 61 -5.44 -4.67 0.84
N PHE A 62 -4.60 -5.58 0.37
CA PHE A 62 -3.18 -5.61 0.66
C PHE A 62 -2.44 -5.36 -0.65
N GLY A 63 -1.34 -4.63 -0.61
CA GLY A 63 -0.63 -4.34 -1.85
C GLY A 63 0.81 -3.91 -1.65
N PHE A 64 1.53 -3.90 -2.76
CA PHE A 64 2.88 -3.37 -2.92
C PHE A 64 2.87 -2.28 -3.97
N LEU A 65 3.63 -1.21 -3.75
CA LEU A 65 3.74 -0.08 -4.66
C LEU A 65 5.18 0.43 -4.73
N SER A 66 5.70 0.60 -5.94
CA SER A 66 6.99 1.27 -6.18
C SER A 66 6.81 2.75 -6.49
N LYS A 67 7.89 3.54 -6.41
CA LYS A 67 7.90 4.95 -6.87
C LYS A 67 7.56 5.10 -8.35
N ALA A 68 7.84 4.10 -9.16
CA ALA A 68 7.50 4.06 -10.58
C ALA A 68 6.01 3.81 -10.83
N ASN A 69 5.16 3.74 -9.79
CA ASN A 69 3.75 3.36 -9.86
C ASN A 69 3.52 1.94 -10.39
N VAL A 70 4.45 1.04 -10.17
CA VAL A 70 4.20 -0.38 -10.37
C VAL A 70 3.56 -0.92 -9.11
N ALA A 71 2.36 -1.47 -9.24
CA ALA A 71 1.60 -1.99 -8.10
C ALA A 71 1.27 -3.47 -8.27
N ARG A 72 1.19 -4.17 -7.15
CA ARG A 72 0.61 -5.51 -7.05
C ARG A 72 -0.34 -5.53 -5.87
N THR A 73 -1.57 -5.97 -6.07
CA THR A 73 -2.62 -5.85 -5.05
C THR A 73 -3.48 -7.10 -4.97
N TRP A 74 -3.95 -7.39 -3.76
CA TRP A 74 -4.87 -8.48 -3.46
C TRP A 74 -6.03 -7.96 -2.62
N THR A 75 -7.21 -8.48 -2.88
CA THR A 75 -8.42 -8.09 -2.16
C THR A 75 -8.99 -9.23 -1.33
N SER A 76 -9.58 -8.93 -0.18
CA SER A 76 -10.24 -9.89 0.69
C SER A 76 -11.47 -9.28 1.34
N LYS A 77 -12.56 -10.06 1.48
CA LYS A 77 -13.70 -9.70 2.32
C LYS A 77 -13.43 -9.97 3.81
N LYS A 78 -12.33 -10.65 4.12
CA LYS A 78 -11.88 -10.95 5.49
C LYS A 78 -10.75 -10.00 5.90
N SER A 79 -10.49 -9.93 7.19
CA SER A 79 -9.33 -9.18 7.71
C SER A 79 -8.03 -9.78 7.19
N ILE A 80 -7.08 -8.91 6.84
CA ILE A 80 -5.72 -9.31 6.45
C ILE A 80 -5.01 -9.86 7.69
N LYS A 81 -4.60 -11.12 7.60
CA LYS A 81 -3.82 -11.81 8.63
C LYS A 81 -2.44 -12.16 8.09
N THR A 82 -1.51 -12.48 8.96
CA THR A 82 -0.13 -12.86 8.59
C THR A 82 -0.07 -13.87 7.44
N ARG A 83 -0.88 -14.93 7.50
CA ARG A 83 -0.88 -15.98 6.46
C ARG A 83 -1.21 -15.40 5.10
N PHE A 84 -2.19 -14.50 5.02
CA PHE A 84 -2.55 -13.83 3.78
C PHE A 84 -1.39 -12.99 3.23
N VAL A 85 -0.69 -12.24 4.10
CA VAL A 85 0.49 -11.45 3.71
C VAL A 85 1.59 -12.35 3.16
N VAL A 86 1.88 -13.45 3.84
CA VAL A 86 2.88 -14.44 3.38
C VAL A 86 2.50 -15.02 2.02
N ASP A 87 1.24 -15.43 1.84
CA ASP A 87 0.75 -16.01 0.58
C ASP A 87 0.87 -14.98 -0.57
N CYS A 88 0.56 -13.71 -0.32
CA CYS A 88 0.74 -12.64 -1.31
C CYS A 88 2.23 -12.44 -1.69
N ILE A 89 3.13 -12.50 -0.73
CA ILE A 89 4.58 -12.38 -0.99
C ILE A 89 5.09 -13.60 -1.76
N ASP A 90 4.70 -14.81 -1.37
CA ASP A 90 5.08 -16.05 -2.04
C ASP A 90 4.57 -16.08 -3.50
N GLU A 91 3.33 -15.60 -3.75
CA GLU A 91 2.77 -15.45 -5.10
C GLU A 91 3.51 -14.40 -5.93
N TRP A 92 3.93 -13.29 -5.30
CA TRP A 92 4.63 -12.21 -5.98
C TRP A 92 6.05 -12.56 -6.38
N VAL A 93 6.70 -13.46 -5.62
CA VAL A 93 8.07 -13.93 -5.87
C VAL A 93 8.09 -15.46 -5.88
N PRO A 94 7.51 -16.10 -6.92
CA PRO A 94 7.49 -17.55 -7.00
C PRO A 94 8.87 -18.13 -7.27
N GLU A 95 9.71 -17.41 -8.02
CA GLU A 95 11.04 -17.82 -8.44
C GLU A 95 12.10 -16.78 -8.04
N ARG A 96 13.37 -17.14 -8.23
CA ARG A 96 14.48 -16.23 -7.96
C ARG A 96 14.45 -15.03 -8.90
N LEU A 97 14.50 -13.85 -8.33
CA LEU A 97 14.50 -12.58 -9.08
C LEU A 97 15.90 -12.34 -9.71
N GLY A 98 15.88 -11.82 -10.94
CA GLY A 98 17.12 -11.43 -11.62
C GLY A 98 17.77 -10.18 -11.00
N LYS A 99 16.98 -9.32 -10.35
CA LYS A 99 17.42 -8.12 -9.63
C LYS A 99 16.94 -8.21 -8.17
N PRO A 100 17.77 -7.81 -7.20
CA PRO A 100 17.33 -7.71 -5.80
C PRO A 100 16.11 -6.79 -5.66
N ARG A 101 15.15 -7.25 -4.89
CA ARG A 101 13.92 -6.51 -4.56
C ARG A 101 13.83 -6.31 -3.07
N VAL A 102 13.55 -5.09 -2.66
CA VAL A 102 13.36 -4.72 -1.26
C VAL A 102 11.89 -4.40 -1.02
N LEU A 103 11.27 -5.16 -0.13
CA LEU A 103 9.91 -4.91 0.33
C LEU A 103 9.94 -4.21 1.68
N VAL A 104 9.47 -2.98 1.70
CA VAL A 104 9.36 -2.16 2.91
C VAL A 104 7.97 -2.33 3.50
N LEU A 105 7.89 -2.80 4.73
CA LEU A 105 6.65 -2.98 5.48
C LEU A 105 6.66 -2.12 6.75
N ASP A 106 5.50 -1.80 7.27
CA ASP A 106 5.38 -1.21 8.59
C ASP A 106 5.67 -2.22 9.72
N ASN A 107 5.74 -1.73 10.95
CA ASN A 107 6.00 -2.54 12.13
C ASN A 107 4.76 -3.21 12.73
N ALA A 108 3.66 -3.37 11.99
CA ALA A 108 2.47 -4.06 12.47
C ALA A 108 2.80 -5.51 12.92
N GLN A 109 2.08 -5.99 13.94
CA GLN A 109 2.28 -7.35 14.46
C GLN A 109 2.15 -8.43 13.37
N VAL A 110 1.25 -8.22 12.42
CA VAL A 110 1.05 -9.10 11.25
C VAL A 110 2.35 -9.29 10.48
N ASN A 111 3.11 -8.19 10.28
CA ASN A 111 4.35 -8.17 9.50
C ASN A 111 5.56 -8.68 10.28
N ARG A 112 5.50 -8.73 11.62
CA ARG A 112 6.60 -9.17 12.51
C ARG A 112 6.38 -10.53 13.15
N SER A 113 5.40 -11.28 12.70
CA SER A 113 5.05 -12.58 13.24
C SER A 113 6.15 -13.62 13.04
N ARG A 114 6.10 -14.71 13.82
CA ARG A 114 7.02 -15.84 13.65
C ARG A 114 6.95 -16.44 12.24
N LEU A 115 5.77 -16.48 11.64
CA LEU A 115 5.59 -16.99 10.28
C LEU A 115 6.31 -16.11 9.25
N MET A 116 6.25 -14.79 9.37
CA MET A 116 7.02 -13.87 8.51
C MET A 116 8.53 -14.07 8.67
N GLN A 117 8.98 -14.27 9.91
CA GLN A 117 10.40 -14.49 10.21
C GLN A 117 10.91 -15.81 9.62
N SER A 118 10.12 -16.89 9.71
CA SER A 118 10.50 -18.22 9.18
C SER A 118 10.59 -18.26 7.65
N LYS A 119 10.01 -17.28 6.97
CA LYS A 119 10.04 -17.17 5.49
C LYS A 119 11.23 -16.37 4.95
N ARG A 120 11.93 -15.61 5.81
CA ARG A 120 12.95 -14.65 5.37
C ARG A 120 14.06 -15.29 4.55
N GLU A 121 14.65 -16.37 5.03
CA GLU A 121 15.75 -17.07 4.33
C GLU A 121 15.31 -17.50 2.93
N ALA A 122 14.13 -18.14 2.81
CA ALA A 122 13.59 -18.57 1.53
C ALA A 122 13.31 -17.39 0.56
N TRP A 123 12.94 -16.21 1.07
CA TRP A 123 12.78 -15.02 0.25
C TRP A 123 14.14 -14.40 -0.14
N GLU A 124 15.10 -14.37 0.77
CA GLU A 124 16.45 -13.88 0.51
C GLU A 124 17.18 -14.73 -0.55
N GLU A 125 17.01 -16.07 -0.53
CA GLU A 125 17.47 -16.98 -1.60
C GLU A 125 16.88 -16.62 -2.98
N LYS A 126 15.67 -16.04 -2.98
CA LYS A 126 15.01 -15.54 -4.20
C LYS A 126 15.34 -14.08 -4.53
N ASN A 127 16.32 -13.47 -3.88
CA ASN A 127 16.66 -12.05 -4.00
C ASN A 127 15.55 -11.08 -3.53
N LEU A 128 14.65 -11.50 -2.62
CA LEU A 128 13.71 -10.63 -1.97
C LEU A 128 14.12 -10.37 -0.52
N TYR A 129 14.25 -9.10 -0.17
CA TYR A 129 14.66 -8.64 1.15
C TYR A 129 13.51 -7.86 1.81
N VAL A 130 13.12 -8.23 3.03
CA VAL A 130 12.06 -7.53 3.78
C VAL A 130 12.66 -6.57 4.78
N PHE A 131 12.29 -5.30 4.65
CA PHE A 131 12.71 -4.20 5.51
C PHE A 131 11.51 -3.68 6.31
N TYR A 132 11.75 -3.29 7.57
CA TYR A 132 10.70 -2.72 8.41
C TYR A 132 10.95 -1.26 8.69
N LEU A 133 9.92 -0.44 8.48
CA LEU A 133 9.93 0.97 8.84
C LEU A 133 10.18 1.17 10.34
N PRO A 134 10.78 2.29 10.74
CA PRO A 134 10.82 2.67 12.15
C PRO A 134 9.42 2.72 12.76
N THR A 135 9.32 2.43 14.04
CA THR A 135 8.06 2.55 14.79
C THR A 135 7.53 3.99 14.68
N TYR A 136 6.22 4.15 14.53
CA TYR A 136 5.54 5.45 14.40
C TYR A 136 5.98 6.31 13.19
N SER A 137 6.37 5.67 12.09
CA SER A 137 6.80 6.39 10.87
C SER A 137 5.94 6.03 9.64
N PRO A 138 4.60 6.11 9.70
CA PRO A 138 3.73 5.78 8.57
C PRO A 138 3.95 6.72 7.38
N HIS A 139 4.35 7.98 7.63
CA HIS A 139 4.66 8.95 6.59
C HIS A 139 5.81 8.51 5.65
N LEU A 140 6.62 7.56 6.07
CA LEU A 140 7.67 6.95 5.24
C LEU A 140 7.15 5.81 4.35
N ASN A 141 5.92 5.31 4.60
CA ASN A 141 5.34 4.26 3.78
C ASN A 141 4.61 4.87 2.57
N LEU A 142 5.23 4.83 1.40
CA LEU A 142 4.70 5.48 0.20
C LEU A 142 3.33 4.95 -0.22
N ILE A 143 3.00 3.69 0.05
CA ILE A 143 1.70 3.11 -0.29
C ILE A 143 0.54 3.76 0.49
N GLU A 144 0.80 4.37 1.63
CA GLU A 144 -0.20 5.18 2.36
C GLU A 144 -0.73 6.35 1.51
N THR A 145 0.12 6.88 0.62
CA THR A 145 -0.30 7.90 -0.33
C THR A 145 -1.30 7.34 -1.34
N LEU A 146 -1.10 6.10 -1.80
CA LEU A 146 -2.07 5.41 -2.65
C LEU A 146 -3.43 5.29 -1.96
N TRP A 147 -3.44 4.78 -0.72
CA TRP A 147 -4.68 4.62 0.04
C TRP A 147 -5.42 5.94 0.25
N ARG A 148 -4.67 7.01 0.51
CA ARG A 148 -5.22 8.36 0.64
C ARG A 148 -5.80 8.87 -0.68
N GLN A 149 -5.08 8.73 -1.81
CA GLN A 149 -5.58 9.13 -3.13
C GLN A 149 -6.86 8.37 -3.48
N MET A 150 -6.90 7.07 -3.26
CA MET A 150 -8.10 6.27 -3.49
C MET A 150 -9.29 6.75 -2.68
N LYS A 151 -9.10 6.93 -1.35
CA LYS A 151 -10.20 7.25 -0.43
C LYS A 151 -10.73 8.67 -0.58
N TYR A 152 -9.88 9.63 -0.92
CA TYR A 152 -10.26 11.04 -0.91
C TYR A 152 -10.43 11.68 -2.29
N LEU A 153 -9.89 11.08 -3.36
CA LEU A 153 -9.90 11.69 -4.68
C LEU A 153 -10.46 10.79 -5.79
N TRP A 154 -10.16 9.48 -5.77
CA TRP A 154 -10.49 8.63 -6.91
C TRP A 154 -11.81 7.88 -6.75
N LEU A 155 -12.17 7.50 -5.52
CA LEU A 155 -13.50 6.98 -5.23
C LEU A 155 -14.50 8.12 -5.16
N LYS A 156 -15.62 7.98 -5.87
CA LYS A 156 -16.68 8.97 -5.97
C LYS A 156 -17.84 8.63 -5.02
N PRO A 157 -18.69 9.58 -4.65
CA PRO A 157 -19.86 9.31 -3.82
C PRO A 157 -20.75 8.18 -4.36
N GLU A 158 -20.88 8.08 -5.69
CA GLU A 158 -21.69 7.07 -6.35
C GLU A 158 -21.16 5.65 -6.16
N ASP A 159 -19.86 5.49 -5.91
CA ASP A 159 -19.24 4.19 -5.67
C ASP A 159 -19.66 3.60 -4.33
N TYR A 160 -20.14 4.41 -3.40
CA TYR A 160 -20.55 3.98 -2.06
C TYR A 160 -22.02 3.58 -1.94
N ILE A 161 -22.79 3.62 -3.03
CA ILE A 161 -24.23 3.29 -3.05
C ILE A 161 -24.48 1.84 -2.64
N SER A 162 -23.60 0.90 -3.06
CA SER A 162 -23.62 -0.50 -2.61
C SER A 162 -22.20 -1.03 -2.40
N PHE A 163 -22.11 -2.13 -1.65
CA PHE A 163 -20.81 -2.78 -1.40
C PHE A 163 -20.22 -3.39 -2.69
N GLU A 164 -21.07 -3.84 -3.59
CA GLU A 164 -20.69 -4.37 -4.89
C GLU A 164 -20.06 -3.26 -5.74
N ARG A 165 -20.73 -2.11 -5.86
CA ARG A 165 -20.20 -0.95 -6.58
C ARG A 165 -18.88 -0.45 -6.01
N LEU A 166 -18.78 -0.34 -4.68
CA LEU A 166 -17.53 0.00 -4.03
C LEU A 166 -16.41 -0.98 -4.37
N THR A 167 -16.73 -2.28 -4.34
CA THR A 167 -15.76 -3.33 -4.65
C THR A 167 -15.27 -3.23 -6.10
N GLU A 168 -16.18 -3.01 -7.04
CA GLU A 168 -15.86 -2.84 -8.47
C GLU A 168 -15.02 -1.59 -8.71
N ALA A 169 -15.40 -0.45 -8.12
CA ALA A 169 -14.66 0.80 -8.24
C ALA A 169 -13.24 0.69 -7.67
N VAL A 170 -13.10 0.09 -6.47
CA VAL A 170 -11.78 -0.16 -5.86
C VAL A 170 -10.92 -1.03 -6.78
N LYS A 171 -11.43 -2.14 -7.29
CA LYS A 171 -10.69 -3.01 -8.21
C LYS A 171 -10.29 -2.29 -9.49
N LYS A 172 -11.21 -1.55 -10.12
CA LYS A 172 -10.94 -0.76 -11.32
C LYS A 172 -9.81 0.26 -11.11
N ILE A 173 -9.79 0.93 -9.95
CA ILE A 173 -8.72 1.86 -9.61
C ILE A 173 -7.40 1.11 -9.45
N LEU A 174 -7.39 -0.01 -8.72
CA LEU A 174 -6.19 -0.82 -8.48
C LEU A 174 -5.58 -1.33 -9.80
N ASP A 175 -6.41 -1.82 -10.71
CA ASP A 175 -6.00 -2.31 -12.03
C ASP A 175 -5.46 -1.18 -12.93
N GLY A 176 -5.91 0.06 -12.70
CA GLY A 176 -5.49 1.24 -13.44
C GLY A 176 -4.24 1.95 -12.89
N ILE A 177 -3.64 1.45 -11.77
CA ILE A 177 -2.42 2.09 -11.21
C ILE A 177 -1.26 1.97 -12.21
N GLY A 178 -0.51 3.07 -12.34
CA GLY A 178 0.60 3.20 -13.29
C GLY A 178 0.18 3.59 -14.71
N SER A 179 -1.10 3.47 -15.05
CA SER A 179 -1.67 3.90 -16.33
C SER A 179 -2.61 5.10 -16.16
N GLN A 180 -3.85 4.86 -15.78
CA GLN A 180 -4.89 5.90 -15.55
C GLN A 180 -4.68 6.63 -14.22
N TYR A 181 -4.22 5.91 -13.20
CA TYR A 181 -4.01 6.44 -11.85
C TYR A 181 -2.51 6.46 -11.53
N LYS A 182 -1.96 7.67 -11.42
CA LYS A 182 -0.53 7.87 -11.12
C LYS A 182 -0.36 8.76 -9.90
N ILE A 183 0.58 8.40 -9.05
CA ILE A 183 0.97 9.17 -7.87
C ILE A 183 2.28 9.88 -8.18
N LYS A 184 2.31 11.18 -7.98
CA LYS A 184 3.55 11.96 -7.99
C LYS A 184 4.12 11.97 -6.58
N PHE A 185 5.18 11.22 -6.35
CA PHE A 185 5.91 11.26 -5.10
C PHE A 185 6.84 12.48 -5.08
N LYS A 186 6.83 13.22 -3.97
CA LYS A 186 7.79 14.32 -3.78
C LYS A 186 9.12 13.71 -3.37
N ASP A 187 10.22 14.20 -3.94
CA ASP A 187 11.58 13.71 -3.67
C ASP A 187 12.05 13.93 -2.22
N ARG A 188 11.26 14.64 -1.40
CA ARG A 188 11.64 15.09 -0.04
C ARG A 188 11.07 14.24 1.10
N VAL A 189 10.67 13.00 0.90
CA VAL A 189 10.04 12.22 1.97
C VAL A 189 11.04 11.73 3.04
N PHE A 190 12.35 11.93 2.83
CA PHE A 190 13.39 11.27 3.64
C PHE A 190 14.51 12.20 4.16
N ILE A 191 14.24 13.51 4.26
CA ILE A 191 15.19 14.46 4.86
C ILE A 191 14.79 14.77 6.30
#